data_8e54966443703e77d8349e8e97245f64
#
_entry.id   8e54966443703e77d8349e8e97245f64
#
_cell.length_a   1.000
_cell.length_b   1.000
_cell.length_c   1.000
_cell.angle_alpha   90.00
_cell.angle_beta   90.00
_cell.angle_gamma   90.00
#
_symmetry.space_group_name_H-M   'P 1'
#
loop_
_entity.id
_entity.type
_entity.pdbx_description
1 polymer ?
#
loop_
_entity_poly.entity_id
_entity_poly.type
_entity_poly.pdbx_seq_one_letter_code
_entity_poly.pdbx_strand_id
1 'polypeptide(L)'
;MFTTILIILVVIIAAVLVYAATRPNDFVVSRSASVKAPAEAIFPLINDFKRWPEWSPYEKLDPQMKRTLSGPEGGKGAAYGWESNGKAGVGRMEITNSVPSSLVSLKLDFEKPFRANNTVDFTLTLSGEATTVTWAMRGARPFIAKLMGLFMNFDTLIGKDFEVGLANLKRATEHKS
;
A
#
# COMPACT_ATOMS: atom_id res chain seq x y z
N MET A 1 15.88 -45.52 10.65
CA MET A 1 15.22 -44.81 9.54
C MET A 1 14.25 -43.72 10.03
N PHE A 2 13.19 -44.01 10.77
CA PHE A 2 12.22 -43.01 11.24
C PHE A 2 12.84 -41.90 12.10
N THR A 3 13.69 -42.25 13.07
CA THR A 3 14.40 -41.27 13.92
C THR A 3 15.33 -40.35 13.12
N THR A 4 16.03 -40.91 12.13
CA THR A 4 16.91 -40.10 11.26
C THR A 4 16.13 -39.10 10.43
N ILE A 5 14.97 -39.50 9.87
CA ILE A 5 14.08 -38.62 9.11
C ILE A 5 13.55 -37.50 10.02
N LEU A 6 13.14 -37.83 11.25
CA LEU A 6 12.66 -36.85 12.21
C LEU A 6 13.73 -35.81 12.57
N ILE A 7 14.97 -36.25 12.83
CA ILE A 7 16.10 -35.35 13.11
C ILE A 7 16.35 -34.42 11.93
N ILE A 8 16.38 -34.94 10.71
CA ILE A 8 16.57 -34.10 9.50
C ILE A 8 15.48 -33.06 9.37
N LEU A 9 14.21 -33.45 9.60
CA LEU A 9 13.08 -32.52 9.54
C LEU A 9 13.21 -31.40 10.58
N VAL A 10 13.57 -31.72 11.81
CA VAL A 10 13.79 -30.74 12.89
C VAL A 10 14.91 -29.77 12.53
N VAL A 11 16.02 -30.26 11.97
CA VAL A 11 17.14 -29.42 11.52
C VAL A 11 16.73 -28.48 10.40
N ILE A 12 15.95 -28.97 9.42
CA ILE A 12 15.44 -28.13 8.33
C ILE A 12 14.52 -27.03 8.87
N ILE A 13 13.57 -27.37 9.77
CA ILE A 13 12.66 -26.38 10.37
C ILE A 13 13.48 -25.34 11.15
N ALA A 14 14.44 -25.76 11.97
CA ALA A 14 15.28 -24.85 12.73
C ALA A 14 16.06 -23.92 11.79
N ALA A 15 16.64 -24.42 10.71
CA ALA A 15 17.35 -23.63 9.72
C ALA A 15 16.45 -22.57 9.04
N VAL A 16 15.21 -22.96 8.70
CA VAL A 16 14.20 -22.04 8.11
C VAL A 16 13.82 -20.93 9.11
N LEU A 17 13.60 -21.29 10.38
CA LEU A 17 13.25 -20.30 11.41
C LEU A 17 14.40 -19.31 11.66
N VAL A 18 15.64 -19.81 11.77
CA VAL A 18 16.84 -18.99 11.91
C VAL A 18 16.98 -18.06 10.69
N TYR A 19 16.85 -18.59 9.49
CA TYR A 19 16.93 -17.78 8.28
C TYR A 19 15.85 -16.71 8.22
N ALA A 20 14.60 -17.03 8.60
CA ALA A 20 13.53 -16.02 8.69
C ALA A 20 13.87 -14.94 9.72
N ALA A 21 14.49 -15.29 10.86
CA ALA A 21 14.88 -14.34 11.90
C ALA A 21 15.93 -13.32 11.42
N THR A 22 16.81 -13.70 10.47
CA THR A 22 17.83 -12.80 9.89
C THR A 22 17.25 -11.78 8.89
N ARG A 23 16.01 -11.94 8.45
CA ARG A 23 15.38 -11.01 7.51
C ARG A 23 15.09 -9.65 8.17
N PRO A 24 15.11 -8.53 7.40
CA PRO A 24 14.82 -7.19 7.91
C PRO A 24 13.49 -7.12 8.68
N ASN A 25 13.45 -6.25 9.71
CA ASN A 25 12.28 -6.04 10.55
C ASN A 25 11.22 -5.15 9.88
N ASP A 26 11.57 -4.54 8.77
CA ASP A 26 10.75 -3.60 8.01
C ASP A 26 10.69 -3.98 6.54
N PHE A 27 9.70 -3.45 5.87
CA PHE A 27 9.60 -3.54 4.42
C PHE A 27 9.33 -2.16 3.82
N VAL A 28 9.74 -2.01 2.57
CA VAL A 28 9.37 -0.89 1.71
C VAL A 28 8.93 -1.47 0.38
N VAL A 29 7.73 -1.07 -0.08
CA VAL A 29 7.27 -1.31 -1.45
C VAL A 29 7.10 0.05 -2.09
N SER A 30 7.68 0.26 -3.26
CA SER A 30 7.59 1.53 -3.98
C SER A 30 7.47 1.31 -5.47
N ARG A 31 6.60 2.10 -6.11
CA ARG A 31 6.45 2.17 -7.57
C ARG A 31 6.27 3.62 -8.00
N SER A 32 6.69 3.92 -9.23
CA SER A 32 6.59 5.26 -9.79
C SER A 32 6.02 5.20 -11.20
N ALA A 33 5.31 6.27 -11.57
CA ALA A 33 4.83 6.46 -12.93
C ALA A 33 4.98 7.94 -13.35
N SER A 34 5.29 8.15 -14.63
CA SER A 34 5.28 9.47 -15.22
C SER A 34 3.88 9.78 -15.81
N VAL A 35 3.29 10.87 -15.37
CA VAL A 35 1.97 11.38 -15.79
C VAL A 35 2.17 12.69 -16.54
N LYS A 36 1.67 12.77 -17.76
CA LYS A 36 1.75 13.99 -18.60
C LYS A 36 0.70 15.01 -18.17
N ALA A 37 0.86 15.52 -16.95
CA ALA A 37 0.02 16.56 -16.36
C ALA A 37 0.79 17.29 -15.26
N PRO A 38 0.41 18.54 -14.95
CA PRO A 38 0.97 19.25 -13.82
C PRO A 38 0.54 18.61 -12.50
N ALA A 39 1.37 18.75 -11.46
CA ALA A 39 1.13 18.18 -10.15
C ALA A 39 -0.19 18.68 -9.52
N GLU A 40 -0.61 19.89 -9.82
CA GLU A 40 -1.86 20.53 -9.40
C GLU A 40 -3.10 19.76 -9.89
N ALA A 41 -3.04 19.13 -11.05
CA ALA A 41 -4.12 18.32 -11.60
C ALA A 41 -4.18 16.91 -10.96
N ILE A 42 -3.03 16.37 -10.54
CA ILE A 42 -2.89 15.04 -9.95
C ILE A 42 -3.18 15.07 -8.45
N PHE A 43 -2.64 16.05 -7.75
CA PHE A 43 -2.68 16.16 -6.29
C PHE A 43 -4.08 15.99 -5.69
N PRO A 44 -5.15 16.65 -6.21
CA PRO A 44 -6.50 16.48 -5.65
C PRO A 44 -7.05 15.05 -5.73
N LEU A 45 -6.61 14.26 -6.72
CA LEU A 45 -7.03 12.86 -6.86
C LEU A 45 -6.50 11.98 -5.71
N ILE A 46 -5.36 12.35 -5.16
CA ILE A 46 -4.71 11.62 -4.06
C ILE A 46 -5.14 12.19 -2.72
N ASN A 47 -5.25 13.52 -2.62
CA ASN A 47 -5.48 14.26 -1.38
C ASN A 47 -6.92 14.25 -0.88
N ASP A 48 -7.87 13.80 -1.71
CA ASP A 48 -9.30 13.65 -1.38
C ASP A 48 -9.75 12.20 -1.56
N PHE A 49 -10.11 11.54 -0.46
CA PHE A 49 -10.58 10.15 -0.47
C PHE A 49 -11.88 9.95 -1.27
N LYS A 50 -12.71 10.96 -1.45
CA LYS A 50 -13.91 10.88 -2.30
C LYS A 50 -13.56 10.61 -3.76
N ARG A 51 -12.32 10.91 -4.17
CA ARG A 51 -11.82 10.75 -5.53
C ARG A 51 -11.07 9.43 -5.76
N TRP A 52 -10.80 8.67 -4.70
CA TRP A 52 -10.09 7.39 -4.80
C TRP A 52 -10.79 6.35 -5.68
N PRO A 53 -12.13 6.27 -5.74
CA PRO A 53 -12.82 5.38 -6.68
C PRO A 53 -12.48 5.61 -8.17
N GLU A 54 -11.94 6.79 -8.53
CA GLU A 54 -11.56 7.10 -9.89
C GLU A 54 -10.29 6.34 -10.33
N TRP A 55 -9.40 5.97 -9.36
CA TRP A 55 -8.08 5.42 -9.69
C TRP A 55 -7.62 4.26 -8.79
N SER A 56 -7.99 4.23 -7.52
CA SER A 56 -7.49 3.21 -6.59
C SER A 56 -7.96 1.81 -6.97
N PRO A 57 -7.05 0.81 -7.11
CA PRO A 57 -7.44 -0.55 -7.44
C PRO A 57 -8.20 -1.22 -6.29
N TYR A 58 -7.98 -0.78 -5.06
CA TYR A 58 -8.59 -1.34 -3.85
C TYR A 58 -10.09 -1.05 -3.74
N GLU A 59 -10.57 0.00 -4.40
CA GLU A 59 -11.99 0.37 -4.43
C GLU A 59 -12.86 -0.65 -5.19
N LYS A 60 -12.25 -1.47 -6.03
CA LYS A 60 -12.94 -2.49 -6.85
C LYS A 60 -12.85 -3.90 -6.28
N LEU A 61 -12.14 -4.10 -5.15
CA LEU A 61 -11.95 -5.44 -4.57
C LEU A 61 -13.25 -6.03 -4.01
N ASP A 62 -14.13 -5.18 -3.49
CA ASP A 62 -15.42 -5.58 -2.95
C ASP A 62 -16.47 -4.50 -3.23
N PRO A 63 -17.41 -4.75 -4.14
CA PRO A 63 -18.50 -3.80 -4.43
C PRO A 63 -19.40 -3.51 -3.23
N GLN A 64 -19.47 -4.43 -2.25
CA GLN A 64 -20.28 -4.30 -1.04
C GLN A 64 -19.50 -3.73 0.15
N MET A 65 -18.24 -3.34 -0.05
CA MET A 65 -17.40 -2.76 0.98
C MET A 65 -18.05 -1.49 1.55
N LYS A 66 -18.26 -1.50 2.86
CA LYS A 66 -18.76 -0.31 3.57
C LYS A 66 -17.62 0.68 3.73
N ARG A 67 -17.87 1.93 3.35
CA ARG A 67 -16.90 3.03 3.40
C ARG A 67 -17.39 4.11 4.37
N THR A 68 -16.49 4.62 5.17
CA THR A 68 -16.76 5.69 6.14
C THR A 68 -15.72 6.78 5.98
N LEU A 69 -16.16 7.96 5.57
CA LEU A 69 -15.33 9.15 5.50
C LEU A 69 -15.54 10.01 6.75
N SER A 70 -14.47 10.58 7.27
CA SER A 70 -14.50 11.48 8.43
C SER A 70 -13.38 12.50 8.38
N GLY A 71 -13.51 13.57 9.18
CA GLY A 71 -12.58 14.70 9.13
C GLY A 71 -12.87 15.67 8.00
N PRO A 72 -11.91 16.48 7.59
CA PRO A 72 -12.04 17.41 6.45
C PRO A 72 -12.25 16.66 5.14
N GLU A 73 -12.72 17.36 4.09
CA GLU A 73 -12.93 16.76 2.76
C GLU A 73 -11.65 16.24 2.13
N GLY A 74 -10.50 16.86 2.40
CA GLY A 74 -9.19 16.44 1.93
C GLY A 74 -8.09 17.05 2.79
N GLY A 75 -6.86 16.60 2.57
CA GLY A 75 -5.70 17.06 3.32
C GLY A 75 -5.59 16.47 4.71
N LYS A 76 -4.70 17.03 5.51
CA LYS A 76 -4.37 16.52 6.85
C LYS A 76 -5.61 16.38 7.73
N GLY A 77 -5.79 15.20 8.33
CA GLY A 77 -6.90 14.83 9.18
C GLY A 77 -8.09 14.20 8.45
N ALA A 78 -8.12 14.23 7.11
CA ALA A 78 -9.07 13.45 6.34
C ALA A 78 -8.83 11.97 6.58
N ALA A 79 -9.92 11.23 6.85
CA ALA A 79 -9.82 9.82 7.18
C ALA A 79 -10.86 8.99 6.41
N TYR A 80 -10.47 7.76 6.09
CA TYR A 80 -11.23 6.79 5.33
C TYR A 80 -11.15 5.44 6.04
N GLY A 81 -12.30 4.94 6.49
CA GLY A 81 -12.44 3.58 7.01
C GLY A 81 -13.14 2.69 6.02
N TRP A 82 -12.75 1.41 5.98
CA TRP A 82 -13.43 0.40 5.18
C TRP A 82 -13.69 -0.87 5.97
N GLU A 83 -14.83 -1.50 5.68
CA GLU A 83 -15.22 -2.79 6.21
C GLU A 83 -15.66 -3.68 5.05
N SER A 84 -14.96 -4.77 4.83
CA SER A 84 -15.26 -5.79 3.84
C SER A 84 -15.25 -7.17 4.47
N ASN A 85 -16.21 -8.01 4.10
CA ASN A 85 -16.24 -9.43 4.45
C ASN A 85 -15.38 -10.28 3.48
N GLY A 86 -14.80 -9.64 2.45
CA GLY A 86 -13.99 -10.26 1.42
C GLY A 86 -12.50 -9.94 1.54
N LYS A 87 -11.84 -9.84 0.39
CA LYS A 87 -10.38 -9.68 0.28
C LYS A 87 -9.83 -8.35 0.82
N ALA A 88 -10.64 -7.30 0.88
CA ALA A 88 -10.19 -5.99 1.33
C ALA A 88 -10.01 -5.91 2.87
N GLY A 89 -10.65 -6.83 3.62
CA GLY A 89 -10.55 -6.84 5.08
C GLY A 89 -11.17 -5.61 5.74
N VAL A 90 -10.66 -5.24 6.90
CA VAL A 90 -11.11 -4.08 7.68
C VAL A 90 -9.91 -3.22 8.02
N GLY A 91 -10.05 -1.91 7.86
CA GLY A 91 -8.99 -0.98 8.22
C GLY A 91 -9.39 0.49 8.10
N ARG A 92 -8.42 1.33 8.36
CA ARG A 92 -8.55 2.78 8.29
C ARG A 92 -7.27 3.41 7.77
N MET A 93 -7.40 4.50 7.04
CA MET A 93 -6.29 5.38 6.72
C MET A 93 -6.63 6.83 7.04
N GLU A 94 -5.60 7.62 7.31
CA GLU A 94 -5.71 9.02 7.65
C GLU A 94 -4.56 9.80 7.01
N ILE A 95 -4.85 10.94 6.39
CA ILE A 95 -3.82 11.85 5.89
C ILE A 95 -3.15 12.52 7.08
N THR A 96 -1.88 12.22 7.30
CA THR A 96 -1.08 12.77 8.40
C THR A 96 -0.31 14.01 7.99
N ASN A 97 0.04 14.12 6.70
CA ASN A 97 0.69 15.28 6.12
C ASN A 97 0.22 15.50 4.68
N SER A 98 0.11 16.77 4.30
CA SER A 98 -0.31 17.16 2.95
C SER A 98 0.40 18.46 2.59
N VAL A 99 1.27 18.38 1.60
CA VAL A 99 1.97 19.55 1.01
C VAL A 99 1.48 19.70 -0.42
N PRO A 100 0.82 20.80 -0.75
CA PRO A 100 0.23 21.01 -2.07
C PRO A 100 1.18 20.66 -3.21
N SER A 101 0.66 19.91 -4.16
CA SER A 101 1.36 19.52 -5.42
C SER A 101 2.68 18.77 -5.24
N SER A 102 3.02 18.30 -4.01
CA SER A 102 4.31 17.63 -3.78
C SER A 102 4.24 16.37 -2.92
N LEU A 103 3.43 16.34 -1.84
CA LEU A 103 3.43 15.21 -0.91
C LEU A 103 2.06 14.99 -0.26
N VAL A 104 1.63 13.73 -0.22
CA VAL A 104 0.54 13.28 0.65
C VAL A 104 1.04 12.08 1.45
N SER A 105 1.11 12.20 2.77
CA SER A 105 1.47 11.10 3.67
C SER A 105 0.24 10.59 4.41
N LEU A 106 0.13 9.28 4.49
CA LEU A 106 -0.98 8.58 5.11
C LEU A 106 -0.47 7.64 6.20
N LYS A 107 -1.22 7.53 7.28
CA LYS A 107 -1.18 6.38 8.17
C LYS A 107 -2.21 5.37 7.66
N LEU A 108 -1.82 4.10 7.58
CA LEU A 108 -2.65 3.01 7.08
C LEU A 108 -2.66 1.89 8.10
N ASP A 109 -3.80 1.70 8.76
CA ASP A 109 -4.00 0.72 9.81
C ASP A 109 -4.95 -0.38 9.32
N PHE A 110 -4.46 -1.62 9.26
CA PHE A 110 -5.29 -2.80 9.06
C PHE A 110 -5.71 -3.39 10.42
N GLU A 111 -6.96 -3.80 10.52
CA GLU A 111 -7.52 -4.50 11.68
C GLU A 111 -7.74 -5.98 11.39
N LYS A 112 -8.19 -6.31 10.18
CA LYS A 112 -8.46 -7.68 9.71
C LYS A 112 -7.92 -7.88 8.29
N PRO A 113 -7.44 -9.09 7.95
CA PRO A 113 -7.35 -10.31 8.77
C PRO A 113 -6.24 -10.28 9.81
N PHE A 114 -5.22 -9.45 9.63
CA PHE A 114 -4.09 -9.27 10.55
C PHE A 114 -3.87 -7.78 10.83
N ARG A 115 -3.58 -7.46 12.08
CA ARG A 115 -3.24 -6.08 12.45
C ARG A 115 -1.90 -5.68 11.87
N ALA A 116 -1.87 -4.55 11.19
CA ALA A 116 -0.65 -3.95 10.66
C ALA A 116 -0.79 -2.43 10.64
N ASN A 117 0.29 -1.74 10.96
CA ASN A 117 0.38 -0.29 10.90
C ASN A 117 1.46 0.06 9.86
N ASN A 118 1.07 0.80 8.85
CA ASN A 118 1.94 1.19 7.76
C ASN A 118 1.89 2.71 7.56
N THR A 119 2.94 3.23 6.94
CA THR A 119 2.97 4.59 6.41
C THR A 119 2.98 4.51 4.89
N VAL A 120 2.20 5.38 4.26
CA VAL A 120 2.14 5.50 2.80
C VAL A 120 2.48 6.93 2.44
N ASP A 121 3.38 7.10 1.47
CA ASP A 121 3.73 8.39 0.90
C ASP A 121 3.45 8.40 -0.59
N PHE A 122 2.76 9.43 -1.03
CA PHE A 122 2.67 9.83 -2.44
C PHE A 122 3.52 11.07 -2.65
N THR A 123 4.58 10.95 -3.43
CA THR A 123 5.46 12.08 -3.78
C THR A 123 5.24 12.45 -5.23
N LEU A 124 5.05 13.73 -5.50
CA LEU A 124 4.90 14.30 -6.82
C LEU A 124 6.13 15.16 -7.14
N THR A 125 6.86 14.80 -8.19
CA THR A 125 8.09 15.51 -8.58
C THR A 125 7.99 15.92 -10.05
N LEU A 126 8.13 17.22 -10.32
CA LEU A 126 8.13 17.72 -11.68
C LEU A 126 9.35 17.18 -12.46
N SER A 127 9.10 16.70 -13.67
CA SER A 127 10.11 16.13 -14.56
C SER A 127 9.82 16.57 -16.01
N GLY A 128 10.36 17.73 -16.39
CA GLY A 128 10.02 18.39 -17.67
C GLY A 128 8.55 18.80 -17.70
N GLU A 129 7.81 18.39 -18.73
CA GLU A 129 6.36 18.65 -18.88
C GLU A 129 5.47 17.59 -18.19
N ALA A 130 6.06 16.64 -17.48
CA ALA A 130 5.37 15.58 -16.80
C ALA A 130 5.63 15.63 -15.28
N THR A 131 4.78 14.99 -14.50
CA THR A 131 4.97 14.78 -13.08
C THR A 131 5.24 13.30 -12.81
N THR A 132 6.35 13.00 -12.16
CA THR A 132 6.61 11.65 -11.62
C THR A 132 5.87 11.50 -10.31
N VAL A 133 4.93 10.57 -10.25
CA VAL A 133 4.22 10.18 -9.02
C VAL A 133 4.85 8.90 -8.49
N THR A 134 5.34 8.95 -7.24
CA THR A 134 5.87 7.79 -6.52
C THR A 134 4.92 7.42 -5.40
N TRP A 135 4.48 6.18 -5.39
CA TRP A 135 3.69 5.57 -4.32
C TRP A 135 4.59 4.63 -3.53
N ALA A 136 4.84 4.95 -2.27
CA ALA A 136 5.67 4.16 -1.37
C ALA A 136 4.89 3.78 -0.12
N MET A 137 5.01 2.52 0.30
CA MET A 137 4.47 2.01 1.56
C MET A 137 5.58 1.40 2.40
N ARG A 138 5.60 1.72 3.68
CA ARG A 138 6.55 1.19 4.67
C ARG A 138 5.79 0.65 5.86
N GLY A 139 6.32 -0.42 6.44
CA GLY A 139 5.74 -1.00 7.65
C GLY A 139 6.65 -2.01 8.33
N ALA A 140 6.27 -2.40 9.54
CA ALA A 140 6.95 -3.46 10.25
C ALA A 140 6.71 -4.82 9.59
N ARG A 141 7.73 -5.68 9.63
CA ARG A 141 7.67 -7.06 9.17
C ARG A 141 7.81 -8.00 10.39
N PRO A 142 6.69 -8.32 11.07
CA PRO A 142 6.73 -9.25 12.19
C PRO A 142 7.22 -10.63 11.74
N PHE A 143 7.67 -11.45 12.70
CA PHE A 143 8.31 -12.74 12.40
C PHE A 143 7.47 -13.64 11.48
N ILE A 144 6.16 -13.69 11.70
CA ILE A 144 5.25 -14.47 10.84
C ILE A 144 5.25 -13.97 9.39
N ALA A 145 5.33 -12.65 9.17
CA ALA A 145 5.43 -12.07 7.84
C ALA A 145 6.80 -12.35 7.19
N LYS A 146 7.88 -12.43 7.99
CA LYS A 146 9.19 -12.85 7.50
C LYS A 146 9.16 -14.30 7.04
N LEU A 147 8.51 -15.18 7.80
CA LEU A 147 8.35 -16.60 7.45
C LEU A 147 7.51 -16.76 6.18
N MET A 148 6.36 -16.08 6.09
CA MET A 148 5.53 -16.08 4.89
C MET A 148 6.27 -15.53 3.66
N GLY A 149 7.11 -14.52 3.86
CA GLY A 149 7.92 -13.91 2.81
C GLY A 149 9.01 -14.81 2.21
N LEU A 150 9.26 -15.99 2.79
CA LEU A 150 10.11 -17.02 2.17
C LEU A 150 9.40 -17.73 1.00
N PHE A 151 8.07 -17.76 1.02
CA PHE A 151 7.22 -18.44 0.04
C PHE A 151 6.44 -17.47 -0.85
N MET A 152 6.27 -16.20 -0.42
CA MET A 152 5.49 -15.18 -1.10
C MET A 152 6.30 -13.89 -1.26
N ASN A 153 6.37 -13.38 -2.49
CA ASN A 153 7.03 -12.10 -2.75
C ASN A 153 6.01 -10.95 -2.55
N PHE A 154 5.97 -10.39 -1.34
CA PHE A 154 5.08 -9.27 -1.00
C PHE A 154 5.37 -8.01 -1.83
N ASP A 155 6.64 -7.74 -2.18
CA ASP A 155 6.98 -6.59 -3.04
C ASP A 155 6.33 -6.73 -4.42
N THR A 156 6.36 -7.93 -5.00
CA THR A 156 5.71 -8.17 -6.29
C THR A 156 4.20 -8.10 -6.19
N LEU A 157 3.60 -8.64 -5.12
CA LEU A 157 2.15 -8.67 -4.94
C LEU A 157 1.59 -7.25 -4.78
N ILE A 158 2.09 -6.52 -3.80
CA ILE A 158 1.65 -5.15 -3.49
C ILE A 158 2.08 -4.18 -4.60
N GLY A 159 3.29 -4.38 -5.14
CA GLY A 159 3.82 -3.54 -6.22
C GLY A 159 2.98 -3.59 -7.49
N LYS A 160 2.41 -4.74 -7.84
CA LYS A 160 1.46 -4.86 -8.97
C LYS A 160 0.21 -4.01 -8.76
N ASP A 161 -0.34 -4.01 -7.55
CA ASP A 161 -1.50 -3.17 -7.24
C ASP A 161 -1.14 -1.68 -7.35
N PHE A 162 0.06 -1.28 -6.90
CA PHE A 162 0.54 0.09 -7.05
C PHE A 162 0.72 0.47 -8.52
N GLU A 163 1.26 -0.42 -9.34
CA GLU A 163 1.40 -0.21 -10.79
C GLU A 163 0.04 -0.01 -11.45
N VAL A 164 -0.96 -0.83 -11.10
CA VAL A 164 -2.33 -0.69 -11.60
C VAL A 164 -2.94 0.64 -11.14
N GLY A 165 -2.78 1.00 -9.87
CA GLY A 165 -3.29 2.25 -9.32
C GLY A 165 -2.67 3.48 -9.99
N LEU A 166 -1.36 3.49 -10.16
CA LEU A 166 -0.64 4.57 -10.83
C LEU A 166 -1.03 4.69 -12.32
N ALA A 167 -1.24 3.56 -13.00
CA ALA A 167 -1.74 3.56 -14.38
C ALA A 167 -3.17 4.10 -14.48
N ASN A 168 -4.03 3.79 -13.49
CA ASN A 168 -5.38 4.34 -13.42
C ASN A 168 -5.34 5.85 -13.13
N LEU A 169 -4.51 6.28 -12.18
CA LEU A 169 -4.32 7.69 -11.83
C LEU A 169 -3.87 8.50 -13.05
N LYS A 170 -2.92 7.95 -13.81
CA LYS A 170 -2.47 8.54 -15.09
C LYS A 170 -3.63 8.72 -16.05
N ARG A 171 -4.44 7.69 -16.28
CA ARG A 171 -5.61 7.76 -17.17
C ARG A 171 -6.66 8.77 -16.67
N ALA A 172 -6.96 8.76 -15.36
CA ALA A 172 -7.91 9.70 -14.76
C ALA A 172 -7.49 11.16 -14.90
N THR A 173 -6.19 11.42 -15.02
CA THR A 173 -5.64 12.77 -15.17
C THR A 173 -5.52 13.16 -16.63
N GLU A 174 -4.90 12.33 -17.49
CA GLU A 174 -4.60 12.67 -18.88
C GLU A 174 -5.85 12.74 -19.78
N HIS A 175 -6.97 12.07 -19.41
CA HIS A 175 -8.23 12.16 -20.17
C HIS A 175 -9.11 13.36 -19.81
N LYS A 176 -8.71 14.16 -18.80
CA LYS A 176 -9.44 15.39 -18.39
C LYS A 176 -8.76 16.67 -18.86
N SER A 177 -7.65 16.54 -19.60
CA SER A 177 -6.86 17.64 -20.16
C SER A 177 -7.31 18.01 -21.55
#